data_a53c04c048bcb2d9b8afcfcd1a340e5d
#
_entry.id   a53c04c048bcb2d9b8afcfcd1a340e5d
#
_cell.length_a   1.000
_cell.length_b   1.000
_cell.length_c   1.000
_cell.angle_alpha   90.00
_cell.angle_beta   90.00
_cell.angle_gamma   90.00
#
_symmetry.space_group_name_H-M   'P 1'
#
loop_
_entity.id
_entity.type
_entity.pdbx_description
1 polymer ?
#
loop_
_entity_poly.entity_id
_entity_poly.type
_entity_poly.pdbx_seq_one_letter_code
_entity_poly.pdbx_strand_id
1 'polypeptide(L)'
;MVNAGPSDVDFQQWVEAVLKHEQHDNVEVTIRIVDDAEITQLNNDYRDKQGPTNVLSFPFECPAEVELNLLGDLVICASVVAHEAIEQNKPERAHWAHMVVHGILHLLGYDHIDDTEAEQMEQREIAILGLLGYPSPYE
;
A
#
# COMPACT_ATOMS: atom_id res chain seq x y z
N MET A 1 25.17 -3.90 7.49
CA MET A 1 24.16 -3.10 8.13
C MET A 1 22.82 -3.27 7.44
N VAL A 2 21.83 -3.48 8.21
CA VAL A 2 20.49 -3.69 7.65
C VAL A 2 19.88 -2.33 7.31
N ASN A 3 19.43 -2.18 6.10
CA ASN A 3 18.65 -1.01 5.73
C ASN A 3 17.28 -1.12 6.36
N ALA A 4 16.98 -0.19 7.22
CA ALA A 4 15.73 -0.23 7.98
C ALA A 4 14.49 0.11 7.15
N GLY A 5 14.67 0.48 5.88
CA GLY A 5 13.56 0.91 5.04
C GLY A 5 13.09 2.32 5.41
N PRO A 6 11.89 2.70 5.02
CA PRO A 6 11.37 4.04 5.31
C PRO A 6 11.14 4.26 6.80
N SER A 7 11.24 5.50 7.24
CA SER A 7 10.97 5.86 8.62
C SER A 7 9.47 6.02 8.86
N ASP A 8 9.09 6.13 10.14
CA ASP A 8 7.70 6.39 10.51
C ASP A 8 7.20 7.69 9.89
N VAL A 9 8.07 8.70 9.82
CA VAL A 9 7.72 9.98 9.21
C VAL A 9 7.42 9.81 7.72
N ASP A 10 8.21 8.98 7.04
CA ASP A 10 7.98 8.69 5.62
C ASP A 10 6.61 8.03 5.40
N PHE A 11 6.30 7.01 6.19
CA PHE A 11 5.00 6.34 6.08
C PHE A 11 3.86 7.30 6.37
N GLN A 12 4.01 8.13 7.40
CA GLN A 12 2.98 9.09 7.75
C GLN A 12 2.72 10.09 6.62
N GLN A 13 3.78 10.58 5.98
CA GLN A 13 3.65 11.49 4.84
C GLN A 13 2.88 10.84 3.70
N TRP A 14 3.21 9.60 3.39
CA TRP A 14 2.57 8.90 2.28
C TRP A 14 1.10 8.61 2.57
N VAL A 15 0.80 8.17 3.79
CA VAL A 15 -0.58 7.91 4.21
C VAL A 15 -1.39 9.19 4.15
N GLU A 16 -0.87 10.28 4.70
CA GLU A 16 -1.57 11.57 4.72
C GLU A 16 -1.82 12.10 3.31
N ALA A 17 -0.86 11.90 2.40
CA ALA A 17 -1.01 12.36 1.03
C ALA A 17 -2.20 11.65 0.34
N VAL A 18 -2.33 10.35 0.55
CA VAL A 18 -3.44 9.60 -0.03
C VAL A 18 -4.76 10.05 0.57
N LEU A 19 -4.83 10.10 1.89
CA LEU A 19 -6.07 10.44 2.58
C LEU A 19 -6.52 11.85 2.24
N LYS A 20 -5.61 12.79 2.16
CA LYS A 20 -5.92 14.16 1.78
C LYS A 20 -6.41 14.24 0.34
N HIS A 21 -5.73 13.56 -0.57
CA HIS A 21 -6.12 13.55 -1.98
C HIS A 21 -7.52 12.97 -2.16
N GLU A 22 -7.84 11.93 -1.39
CA GLU A 22 -9.13 11.24 -1.48
C GLU A 22 -10.18 11.81 -0.53
N GLN A 23 -9.86 12.87 0.19
CA GLN A 23 -10.77 13.58 1.09
C GLN A 23 -11.30 12.70 2.24
N HIS A 24 -10.43 11.88 2.78
CA HIS A 24 -10.73 11.04 3.94
C HIS A 24 -9.91 11.51 5.14
N ASP A 25 -10.48 12.42 5.91
CA ASP A 25 -9.84 12.93 7.12
C ASP A 25 -10.18 12.04 8.31
N ASN A 26 -9.31 12.06 9.32
CA ASN A 26 -9.55 11.41 10.61
C ASN A 26 -9.70 9.89 10.55
N VAL A 27 -9.07 9.22 9.58
CA VAL A 27 -9.00 7.76 9.58
C VAL A 27 -7.57 7.32 9.87
N GLU A 28 -7.44 6.12 10.43
CA GLU A 28 -6.16 5.55 10.77
C GLU A 28 -5.90 4.30 9.94
N VAL A 29 -4.65 4.13 9.57
CA VAL A 29 -4.18 2.94 8.84
C VAL A 29 -3.00 2.36 9.62
N THR A 30 -3.02 1.07 9.85
CA THR A 30 -1.90 0.36 10.47
C THR A 30 -1.03 -0.22 9.37
N ILE A 31 0.27 0.03 9.42
CA ILE A 31 1.21 -0.54 8.46
C ILE A 31 2.13 -1.49 9.21
N ARG A 32 2.17 -2.73 8.76
CA ARG A 32 3.00 -3.76 9.35
C ARG A 32 3.99 -4.26 8.32
N ILE A 33 5.26 -4.31 8.70
CA ILE A 33 6.32 -4.79 7.81
C ILE A 33 6.69 -6.20 8.25
N VAL A 34 6.69 -7.14 7.31
CA VAL A 34 6.87 -8.54 7.59
C VAL A 34 7.94 -9.14 6.68
N ASP A 35 8.35 -10.38 6.98
CA ASP A 35 9.28 -11.13 6.15
C ASP A 35 8.53 -12.02 5.14
N ASP A 36 9.30 -12.73 4.31
CA ASP A 36 8.74 -13.60 3.26
C ASP A 36 7.87 -14.72 3.84
N ALA A 37 8.31 -15.33 4.93
CA ALA A 37 7.57 -16.44 5.52
C ALA A 37 6.21 -15.99 6.03
N GLU A 38 6.16 -14.87 6.71
CA GLU A 38 4.91 -14.35 7.26
C GLU A 38 3.95 -13.92 6.16
N ILE A 39 4.42 -13.20 5.15
CA ILE A 39 3.53 -12.74 4.09
C ILE A 39 3.05 -13.90 3.21
N THR A 40 3.87 -14.92 3.04
CA THR A 40 3.48 -16.13 2.33
C THR A 40 2.33 -16.82 3.06
N GLN A 41 2.44 -16.93 4.38
CA GLN A 41 1.40 -17.53 5.20
C GLN A 41 0.10 -16.73 5.11
N LEU A 42 0.19 -15.40 5.25
CA LEU A 42 -0.98 -14.54 5.17
C LEU A 42 -1.63 -14.58 3.79
N ASN A 43 -0.82 -14.59 2.74
CA ASN A 43 -1.33 -14.63 1.38
C ASN A 43 -2.08 -15.94 1.11
N ASN A 44 -1.54 -17.05 1.62
CA ASN A 44 -2.19 -18.36 1.49
C ASN A 44 -3.49 -18.41 2.30
N ASP A 45 -3.47 -17.91 3.54
CA ASP A 45 -4.63 -17.99 4.44
C ASP A 45 -5.78 -17.10 4.01
N TYR A 46 -5.49 -15.90 3.51
CA TYR A 46 -6.53 -14.88 3.27
C TYR A 46 -6.85 -14.65 1.80
N ARG A 47 -5.97 -15.02 0.89
CA ARG A 47 -6.18 -14.83 -0.54
C ARG A 47 -6.14 -16.12 -1.33
N ASP A 48 -5.88 -17.23 -0.68
CA ASP A 48 -5.78 -18.56 -1.29
C ASP A 48 -4.78 -18.57 -2.44
N LYS A 49 -3.68 -17.83 -2.26
CA LYS A 49 -2.60 -17.76 -3.25
C LYS A 49 -1.33 -18.28 -2.64
N GLN A 50 -0.46 -18.82 -3.47
CA GLN A 50 0.81 -19.38 -3.00
C GLN A 50 1.94 -18.37 -3.23
N GLY A 51 2.89 -18.40 -2.30
CA GLY A 51 4.09 -17.60 -2.40
C GLY A 51 3.96 -16.21 -1.81
N PRO A 52 5.08 -15.49 -1.74
CA PRO A 52 5.10 -14.15 -1.17
C PRO A 52 4.49 -13.13 -2.14
N THR A 53 3.98 -12.04 -1.57
CA THR A 53 3.49 -10.90 -2.35
C THR A 53 4.13 -9.64 -1.75
N ASN A 54 3.96 -8.50 -2.42
CA ASN A 54 4.54 -7.24 -1.94
C ASN A 54 3.70 -6.59 -0.84
N VAL A 55 2.38 -6.50 -1.03
CA VAL A 55 1.50 -5.85 -0.06
C VAL A 55 0.16 -6.56 -0.02
N LEU A 56 -0.38 -6.66 1.20
CA LEU A 56 -1.74 -7.15 1.44
C LEU A 56 -2.52 -6.04 2.14
N SER A 57 -3.76 -5.84 1.73
CA SER A 57 -4.65 -4.85 2.31
C SER A 57 -5.81 -5.56 2.99
N PHE A 58 -6.02 -5.26 4.27
CA PHE A 58 -7.09 -5.84 5.08
C PHE A 58 -8.03 -4.73 5.53
N PRO A 59 -9.14 -4.49 4.81
CA PRO A 59 -10.09 -3.46 5.24
C PRO A 59 -10.68 -3.80 6.61
N PHE A 60 -10.85 -2.78 7.41
CA PHE A 60 -11.47 -2.96 8.72
C PHE A 60 -12.99 -2.85 8.54
N GLU A 61 -13.70 -3.89 8.98
CA GLU A 61 -15.15 -3.89 8.96
C GLU A 61 -15.66 -3.73 10.39
N CYS A 62 -16.46 -2.70 10.63
CA CYS A 62 -17.05 -2.52 11.95
C CYS A 62 -18.58 -2.54 11.85
N PRO A 63 -19.26 -2.99 12.93
CA PRO A 63 -20.71 -2.93 12.97
C PRO A 63 -21.21 -1.51 12.84
N ALA A 64 -22.40 -1.34 12.29
CA ALA A 64 -22.97 -0.02 12.06
C ALA A 64 -23.12 0.83 13.32
N GLU A 65 -23.21 0.18 14.47
CA GLU A 65 -23.36 0.87 15.76
C GLU A 65 -22.03 1.37 16.32
N VAL A 66 -20.90 1.00 15.73
CA VAL A 66 -19.58 1.36 16.23
C VAL A 66 -18.92 2.32 15.26
N GLU A 67 -18.63 3.52 15.74
CA GLU A 67 -17.88 4.49 14.94
C GLU A 67 -16.41 4.38 15.30
N LEU A 68 -15.64 3.76 14.41
CA LEU A 68 -14.19 3.68 14.56
C LEU A 68 -13.54 4.33 13.34
N ASN A 69 -12.47 5.06 13.60
CA ASN A 69 -11.75 5.76 12.53
C ASN A 69 -10.65 4.89 11.93
N LEU A 70 -10.83 3.58 11.93
CA LEU A 70 -9.87 2.63 11.39
C LEU A 70 -10.24 2.27 9.97
N LEU A 71 -9.34 2.56 9.04
CA LEU A 71 -9.56 2.19 7.63
C LEU A 71 -9.19 0.74 7.37
N GLY A 72 -8.11 0.29 7.94
CA GLY A 72 -7.65 -1.08 7.79
C GLY A 72 -6.16 -1.22 8.04
N ASP A 73 -5.63 -2.38 7.67
CA ASP A 73 -4.22 -2.71 7.85
C ASP A 73 -3.56 -2.96 6.50
N LEU A 74 -2.33 -2.46 6.36
CA LEU A 74 -1.44 -2.83 5.26
C LEU A 74 -0.34 -3.70 5.82
N VAL A 75 -0.10 -4.83 5.17
CA VAL A 75 1.01 -5.73 5.50
C VAL A 75 1.94 -5.73 4.30
N ILE A 76 3.17 -5.27 4.49
CA ILE A 76 4.13 -5.08 3.40
C ILE A 76 5.36 -5.94 3.64
N CYS A 77 5.77 -6.70 2.62
CA CYS A 77 6.97 -7.53 2.70
C CYS A 77 8.18 -6.72 2.23
N ALA A 78 9.07 -6.38 3.15
CA ALA A 78 10.23 -5.53 2.87
C ALA A 78 11.15 -6.13 1.81
N SER A 79 11.42 -7.44 1.89
CA SER A 79 12.32 -8.09 0.94
C SER A 79 11.77 -8.13 -0.48
N VAL A 80 10.47 -8.33 -0.62
CA VAL A 80 9.82 -8.32 -1.94
C VAL A 80 9.86 -6.92 -2.54
N VAL A 81 9.58 -5.91 -1.73
CA VAL A 81 9.62 -4.51 -2.20
C VAL A 81 11.03 -4.16 -2.68
N ALA A 82 12.05 -4.51 -1.90
CA ALA A 82 13.44 -4.24 -2.26
C ALA A 82 13.84 -4.95 -3.55
N HIS A 83 13.44 -6.21 -3.69
CA HIS A 83 13.74 -7.02 -4.87
C HIS A 83 13.06 -6.45 -6.11
N GLU A 84 11.79 -6.08 -5.99
CA GLU A 84 11.05 -5.49 -7.11
C GLU A 84 11.63 -4.15 -7.53
N ALA A 85 12.09 -3.35 -6.60
CA ALA A 85 12.72 -2.08 -6.92
C ALA A 85 13.96 -2.28 -7.79
N ILE A 86 14.76 -3.29 -7.46
CA ILE A 86 15.95 -3.64 -8.24
C ILE A 86 15.54 -4.13 -9.64
N GLU A 87 14.59 -5.04 -9.72
CA GLU A 87 14.13 -5.57 -11.00
C GLU A 87 13.54 -4.50 -11.91
N GLN A 88 12.83 -3.54 -11.33
CA GLN A 88 12.17 -2.49 -12.10
C GLN A 88 13.07 -1.26 -12.28
N ASN A 89 14.28 -1.32 -11.77
CA ASN A 89 15.26 -0.23 -11.87
C ASN A 89 14.70 1.07 -11.30
N LYS A 90 14.11 0.99 -10.12
CA LYS A 90 13.51 2.13 -9.41
C LYS A 90 14.23 2.35 -8.09
N PRO A 91 14.26 3.61 -7.59
CA PRO A 91 14.69 3.83 -6.21
C PRO A 91 13.78 3.06 -5.25
N GLU A 92 14.38 2.41 -4.26
CA GLU A 92 13.61 1.63 -3.30
C GLU A 92 12.55 2.47 -2.59
N ARG A 93 12.92 3.71 -2.21
CA ARG A 93 11.99 4.62 -1.55
C ARG A 93 10.76 4.91 -2.40
N ALA A 94 10.94 5.11 -3.71
CA ALA A 94 9.82 5.35 -4.61
C ALA A 94 8.91 4.14 -4.70
N HIS A 95 9.48 2.94 -4.68
CA HIS A 95 8.67 1.72 -4.73
C HIS A 95 7.90 1.51 -3.42
N TRP A 96 8.52 1.81 -2.28
CA TRP A 96 7.81 1.78 -1.00
C TRP A 96 6.61 2.73 -1.00
N ALA A 97 6.82 3.96 -1.47
CA ALA A 97 5.73 4.93 -1.56
C ALA A 97 4.60 4.41 -2.43
N HIS A 98 4.95 3.79 -3.57
CA HIS A 98 3.95 3.20 -4.48
C HIS A 98 3.14 2.12 -3.78
N MET A 99 3.79 1.24 -3.02
CA MET A 99 3.09 0.17 -2.32
C MET A 99 2.14 0.70 -1.26
N VAL A 100 2.54 1.72 -0.51
CA VAL A 100 1.69 2.35 0.49
C VAL A 100 0.47 3.01 -0.17
N VAL A 101 0.70 3.79 -1.22
CA VAL A 101 -0.38 4.47 -1.96
C VAL A 101 -1.36 3.44 -2.53
N HIS A 102 -0.83 2.43 -3.18
CA HIS A 102 -1.64 1.37 -3.79
C HIS A 102 -2.50 0.65 -2.74
N GLY A 103 -1.88 0.26 -1.62
CA GLY A 103 -2.59 -0.45 -0.56
C GLY A 103 -3.70 0.37 0.06
N ILE A 104 -3.45 1.66 0.32
CA ILE A 104 -4.47 2.52 0.91
C ILE A 104 -5.63 2.74 -0.05
N LEU A 105 -5.35 2.89 -1.35
CA LEU A 105 -6.43 3.02 -2.33
C LEU A 105 -7.31 1.78 -2.34
N HIS A 106 -6.72 0.59 -2.20
CA HIS A 106 -7.50 -0.64 -2.04
C HIS A 106 -8.38 -0.57 -0.79
N LEU A 107 -7.85 -0.09 0.33
CA LEU A 107 -8.62 0.06 1.56
C LEU A 107 -9.79 1.01 1.37
N LEU A 108 -9.64 2.01 0.50
CA LEU A 108 -10.68 2.98 0.19
C LEU A 108 -11.71 2.47 -0.82
N GLY A 109 -11.51 1.26 -1.34
CA GLY A 109 -12.49 0.63 -2.22
C GLY A 109 -12.11 0.54 -3.70
N TYR A 110 -10.94 1.04 -4.08
CA TYR A 110 -10.49 0.90 -5.46
C TYR A 110 -10.01 -0.52 -5.72
N ASP A 111 -10.24 -1.02 -6.91
CA ASP A 111 -9.88 -2.38 -7.25
C ASP A 111 -9.41 -2.45 -8.70
N HIS A 112 -8.94 -3.62 -9.12
CA HIS A 112 -8.44 -3.87 -10.47
C HIS A 112 -9.26 -4.96 -11.18
N ILE A 113 -10.56 -5.02 -10.89
CA ILE A 113 -11.39 -6.12 -11.41
C ILE A 113 -11.54 -6.01 -12.92
N ASP A 114 -11.74 -4.78 -13.44
CA ASP A 114 -11.83 -4.58 -14.87
C ASP A 114 -10.88 -3.47 -15.32
N ASP A 115 -10.76 -3.28 -16.62
CA ASP A 115 -9.81 -2.32 -17.19
C ASP A 115 -10.12 -0.88 -16.77
N THR A 116 -11.40 -0.54 -16.64
CA THR A 116 -11.81 0.80 -16.23
C THR A 116 -11.41 1.08 -14.78
N GLU A 117 -11.67 0.12 -13.89
CA GLU A 117 -11.29 0.26 -12.48
C GLU A 117 -9.77 0.32 -12.31
N ALA A 118 -9.05 -0.53 -13.04
CA ALA A 118 -7.59 -0.52 -13.00
C ALA A 118 -7.05 0.82 -13.45
N GLU A 119 -7.58 1.38 -14.53
CA GLU A 119 -7.14 2.66 -15.05
C GLU A 119 -7.41 3.79 -14.05
N GLN A 120 -8.58 3.79 -13.42
CA GLN A 120 -8.91 4.79 -12.41
C GLN A 120 -7.95 4.74 -11.24
N MET A 121 -7.66 3.55 -10.76
CA MET A 121 -6.73 3.38 -9.65
C MET A 121 -5.32 3.83 -10.03
N GLU A 122 -4.85 3.45 -11.21
CA GLU A 122 -3.53 3.85 -11.68
C GLU A 122 -3.41 5.37 -11.83
N GLN A 123 -4.45 6.03 -12.32
CA GLN A 123 -4.44 7.49 -12.45
C GLN A 123 -4.33 8.15 -11.08
N ARG A 124 -4.99 7.61 -10.07
CA ARG A 124 -4.90 8.15 -8.72
C ARG A 124 -3.51 7.90 -8.12
N GLU A 125 -2.94 6.74 -8.35
CA GLU A 125 -1.58 6.44 -7.91
C GLU A 125 -0.59 7.43 -8.52
N ILE A 126 -0.69 7.67 -9.81
CA ILE A 126 0.18 8.62 -10.51
C ILE A 126 0.05 10.02 -9.94
N ALA A 127 -1.19 10.48 -9.72
CA ALA A 127 -1.44 11.82 -9.19
C ALA A 127 -0.87 11.98 -7.79
N ILE A 128 -1.11 11.01 -6.92
CA ILE A 128 -0.65 11.09 -5.52
C ILE A 128 0.87 11.01 -5.46
N LEU A 129 1.47 10.09 -6.19
CA LEU A 129 2.92 9.95 -6.22
C LEU A 129 3.58 11.21 -6.80
N GLY A 130 2.94 11.83 -7.79
CA GLY A 130 3.41 13.10 -8.33
C GLY A 130 3.43 14.21 -7.30
N LEU A 131 2.40 14.27 -6.45
CA LEU A 131 2.36 15.24 -5.35
C LEU A 131 3.48 15.01 -4.35
N LEU A 132 3.92 13.77 -4.20
CA LEU A 132 5.03 13.41 -3.31
C LEU A 132 6.40 13.58 -3.96
N GLY A 133 6.45 13.89 -5.25
CA GLY A 133 7.70 14.11 -5.97
C GLY A 133 8.26 12.87 -6.64
N TYR A 134 7.47 11.83 -6.81
CA TYR A 134 7.89 10.59 -7.46
C TYR A 134 7.36 10.49 -8.88
N PRO A 135 8.14 9.88 -9.80
CA PRO A 135 7.64 9.67 -11.16
C PRO A 135 6.56 8.61 -11.22
N SER A 136 5.86 8.55 -12.34
CA SER A 136 4.84 7.52 -12.53
C SER A 136 5.46 6.12 -12.44
N PRO A 137 4.85 5.21 -11.65
CA PRO A 137 5.37 3.84 -11.55
C PRO A 137 5.12 3.01 -12.80
N TYR A 138 4.34 3.52 -13.73
CA TYR A 138 3.93 2.80 -14.94
C TYR A 138 4.65 3.27 -16.20
N GLU A 139 5.63 4.13 -16.06
CA GLU A 139 6.46 4.57 -17.19
C GLU A 139 7.76 3.80 -17.28
#